data_cc5f27cd74874fc6d165b224a2830bf1
#
_entry.id   cc5f27cd74874fc6d165b224a2830bf1
#
_cell.length_a   1.000
_cell.length_b   1.000
_cell.length_c   1.000
_cell.angle_alpha   90.00
_cell.angle_beta   90.00
_cell.angle_gamma   90.00
#
_symmetry.space_group_name_H-M   'P 1'
#
loop_
_entity.id
_entity.type
_entity.pdbx_description
1 polymer ?
#
loop_
_entity_poly.entity_id
_entity_poly.type
_entity_poly.pdbx_seq_one_letter_code
_entity_poly.pdbx_strand_id
1 'polypeptide(L)'
;MNEFIPKELPINIEISHYIYKKLISASRTLSELNSFAKIIPNRNILINALVLQEAKDSSEIENIITTHDELFLVKIDESKITQEAKEVQNYELALKKGFDLIKKDKLLLNSHILKIQELLERNNAGFRKQLGTMLKNPNTGEIRHIPPQHYDDIVRLMENLEKYINDDSLQDLDPLIKMAVIHYQFESIHPFYDGNGRTGRIINILYLVYKGFLDMPILYLSGYIVKNKEKYYDLIQKIHYYNDWEEWIIYMLDGIEQTSKNTIVAIKNIKNLMKKTSKTLQEYDAKIYNKDFIEALFTYPYTKIDFITKKLNITRQTASRYLKICEELKILRCVKLGRINYYVNIELFKLFKKGIC
;
A
#
# COMPACT_ATOMS: atom_id res chain seq x y z
N MET A 1 -1.65 21.72 -25.60
CA MET A 1 -2.45 20.49 -25.35
C MET A 1 -3.83 20.95 -24.91
N ASN A 2 -4.89 20.36 -25.40
CA ASN A 2 -6.26 20.72 -25.01
C ASN A 2 -6.68 19.91 -23.77
N GLU A 3 -7.73 20.37 -23.08
CA GLU A 3 -8.39 19.63 -22.02
C GLU A 3 -8.82 18.24 -22.50
N PHE A 4 -8.58 17.22 -21.67
CA PHE A 4 -8.97 15.84 -21.93
C PHE A 4 -10.09 15.45 -20.96
N ILE A 5 -11.26 15.17 -21.49
CA ILE A 5 -12.39 14.65 -20.72
C ILE A 5 -12.49 13.15 -21.03
N PRO A 6 -12.21 12.27 -20.06
CA PRO A 6 -12.32 10.84 -20.28
C PRO A 6 -13.77 10.44 -20.56
N LYS A 7 -13.94 9.40 -21.37
CA LYS A 7 -15.28 8.83 -21.63
C LYS A 7 -15.85 8.25 -20.36
N GLU A 8 -17.15 8.31 -20.21
CA GLU A 8 -17.84 7.58 -19.15
C GLU A 8 -17.71 6.07 -19.33
N LEU A 9 -17.63 5.38 -18.22
CA LEU A 9 -17.60 3.91 -18.17
C LEU A 9 -19.04 3.35 -18.23
N PRO A 10 -19.26 2.19 -18.86
CA PRO A 10 -18.25 1.31 -19.46
C PRO A 10 -17.78 1.76 -20.83
N ILE A 11 -16.55 1.41 -21.17
CA ILE A 11 -15.99 1.59 -22.50
C ILE A 11 -15.73 0.22 -23.14
N ASN A 12 -15.77 0.17 -24.47
CA ASN A 12 -15.45 -1.08 -25.18
C ASN A 12 -13.92 -1.30 -25.19
N ILE A 13 -13.50 -2.44 -24.67
CA ILE A 13 -12.10 -2.87 -24.62
C ILE A 13 -12.02 -4.27 -25.25
N GLU A 14 -11.17 -4.39 -26.24
CA GLU A 14 -10.90 -5.69 -26.85
C GLU A 14 -9.92 -6.48 -25.97
N ILE A 15 -10.32 -7.69 -25.53
CA ILE A 15 -9.50 -8.55 -24.69
C ILE A 15 -8.82 -9.62 -25.57
N SER A 16 -7.53 -9.42 -25.80
CA SER A 16 -6.73 -10.35 -26.60
C SER A 16 -6.45 -11.66 -25.85
N HIS A 17 -6.12 -12.70 -26.61
CA HIS A 17 -5.66 -13.96 -26.03
C HIS A 17 -4.43 -13.78 -25.11
N TYR A 18 -3.59 -12.80 -25.40
CA TYR A 18 -2.42 -12.52 -24.59
C TYR A 18 -2.80 -11.93 -23.21
N ILE A 19 -3.77 -11.02 -23.17
CA ILE A 19 -4.34 -10.53 -21.91
C ILE A 19 -4.92 -11.69 -21.08
N TYR A 20 -5.67 -12.61 -21.67
CA TYR A 20 -6.20 -13.78 -20.94
C TYR A 20 -5.10 -14.65 -20.34
N LYS A 21 -4.01 -14.87 -21.07
CA LYS A 21 -2.87 -15.64 -20.56
C LYS A 21 -2.21 -14.96 -19.35
N LYS A 22 -2.06 -13.65 -19.40
CA LYS A 22 -1.52 -12.84 -18.28
C LYS A 22 -2.48 -12.81 -17.09
N LEU A 23 -3.76 -12.67 -17.34
CA LEU A 23 -4.81 -12.67 -16.32
C LEU A 23 -4.80 -13.98 -15.51
N ILE A 24 -4.71 -15.14 -16.17
CA ILE A 24 -4.63 -16.44 -15.50
C ILE A 24 -3.41 -16.51 -14.56
N SER A 25 -2.26 -16.03 -15.01
CA SER A 25 -1.03 -16.03 -14.20
C SER A 25 -1.13 -15.08 -13.00
N ALA A 26 -1.61 -13.86 -13.21
CA ALA A 26 -1.80 -12.86 -12.17
C ALA A 26 -2.82 -13.31 -11.12
N SER A 27 -3.98 -13.79 -11.56
CA SER A 27 -5.05 -14.27 -10.68
C SER A 27 -4.60 -15.44 -9.80
N ARG A 28 -3.90 -16.43 -10.40
CA ARG A 28 -3.35 -17.57 -9.67
C ARG A 28 -2.37 -17.12 -8.59
N THR A 29 -1.44 -16.23 -8.94
CA THR A 29 -0.41 -15.77 -8.01
C THR A 29 -0.97 -14.90 -6.89
N LEU A 30 -1.98 -14.07 -7.19
CA LEU A 30 -2.70 -13.28 -6.20
C LEU A 30 -3.48 -14.16 -5.22
N SER A 31 -4.12 -15.22 -5.71
CA SER A 31 -4.81 -16.22 -4.86
C SER A 31 -3.83 -16.97 -3.97
N GLU A 32 -2.64 -17.29 -4.49
CA GLU A 32 -1.57 -17.89 -3.70
C GLU A 32 -1.12 -16.92 -2.58
N LEU A 33 -0.92 -15.64 -2.89
CA LEU A 33 -0.59 -14.60 -1.90
C LEU A 33 -1.64 -14.54 -0.78
N ASN A 34 -2.92 -14.47 -1.12
CA ASN A 34 -4.01 -14.42 -0.15
C ASN A 34 -4.01 -15.66 0.77
N SER A 35 -3.71 -16.82 0.22
CA SER A 35 -3.58 -18.08 0.98
C SER A 35 -2.36 -18.08 1.90
N PHE A 36 -1.20 -17.62 1.41
CA PHE A 36 0.03 -17.51 2.20
C PHE A 36 -0.10 -16.52 3.35
N ALA A 37 -0.85 -15.44 3.18
CA ALA A 37 -1.08 -14.46 4.24
C ALA A 37 -1.76 -15.06 5.48
N LYS A 38 -2.55 -16.14 5.32
CA LYS A 38 -3.22 -16.86 6.43
C LYS A 38 -2.26 -17.68 7.30
N ILE A 39 -1.04 -17.93 6.82
CA ILE A 39 -0.04 -18.75 7.54
C ILE A 39 0.61 -17.96 8.70
N ILE A 40 0.61 -16.64 8.64
CA ILE A 40 1.12 -15.79 9.73
C ILE A 40 0.05 -15.68 10.81
N PRO A 41 0.33 -16.10 12.06
CA PRO A 41 -0.66 -16.16 13.13
C PRO A 41 -1.31 -14.81 13.44
N ASN A 42 -0.50 -13.75 13.45
CA ASN A 42 -0.96 -12.38 13.70
C ASN A 42 -0.93 -11.56 12.40
N ARG A 43 -2.10 -11.33 11.82
CA ARG A 43 -2.28 -10.57 10.56
C ARG A 43 -1.71 -9.15 10.63
N ASN A 44 -1.68 -8.54 11.81
CA ASN A 44 -1.12 -7.20 11.98
C ASN A 44 0.38 -7.12 11.65
N ILE A 45 1.11 -8.22 11.77
CA ILE A 45 2.53 -8.29 11.38
C ILE A 45 2.67 -7.96 9.88
N LEU A 46 1.85 -8.60 9.04
CA LEU A 46 1.87 -8.35 7.60
C LEU A 46 1.34 -6.98 7.24
N ILE A 47 0.18 -6.59 7.81
CA ILE A 47 -0.43 -5.29 7.54
C ILE A 47 0.55 -4.16 7.87
N ASN A 48 1.17 -4.18 9.05
CA ASN A 48 2.09 -3.11 9.44
C ASN A 48 3.37 -3.06 8.59
N ALA A 49 3.84 -4.23 8.14
CA ALA A 49 5.03 -4.33 7.33
C ALA A 49 4.79 -3.89 5.87
N LEU A 50 3.77 -4.48 5.24
CA LEU A 50 3.50 -4.33 3.81
C LEU A 50 2.83 -2.98 3.50
N VAL A 51 1.91 -2.52 4.36
CA VAL A 51 1.30 -1.20 4.21
C VAL A 51 2.31 -0.08 4.34
N LEU A 52 3.29 -0.20 5.25
CA LEU A 52 4.34 0.81 5.39
C LEU A 52 5.25 0.85 4.15
N GLN A 53 5.57 -0.32 3.57
CA GLN A 53 6.37 -0.39 2.36
C GLN A 53 5.59 0.17 1.16
N GLU A 54 4.32 -0.19 1.02
CA GLU A 54 3.43 0.37 -0.02
C GLU A 54 3.35 1.89 0.11
N ALA A 55 3.15 2.40 1.33
CA ALA A 55 3.10 3.83 1.61
C ALA A 55 4.39 4.56 1.20
N LYS A 56 5.55 3.97 1.51
CA LYS A 56 6.85 4.52 1.13
C LYS A 56 6.98 4.61 -0.39
N ASP A 57 6.77 3.51 -1.09
CA ASP A 57 7.01 3.46 -2.53
C ASP A 57 5.92 4.22 -3.31
N SER A 58 4.68 4.23 -2.83
CA SER A 58 3.63 5.07 -3.41
C SER A 58 3.98 6.56 -3.31
N SER A 59 4.58 6.99 -2.19
CA SER A 59 5.05 8.35 -2.01
C SER A 59 6.28 8.66 -2.87
N GLU A 60 7.18 7.69 -3.05
CA GLU A 60 8.37 7.81 -3.91
C GLU A 60 8.00 8.03 -5.40
N ILE A 61 6.87 7.49 -5.89
CA ILE A 61 6.36 7.77 -7.23
C ILE A 61 6.11 9.28 -7.40
N GLU A 62 5.64 9.96 -6.36
CA GLU A 62 5.40 11.42 -6.33
C GLU A 62 6.64 12.24 -5.93
N ASN A 63 7.83 11.63 -5.95
CA ASN A 63 9.11 12.22 -5.52
C ASN A 63 9.18 12.60 -4.02
N ILE A 64 8.33 12.02 -3.18
CA ILE A 64 8.39 12.11 -1.72
C ILE A 64 9.29 10.99 -1.22
N ILE A 65 10.58 11.29 -1.06
CA ILE A 65 11.61 10.29 -0.76
C ILE A 65 11.87 10.24 0.73
N THR A 66 11.73 9.05 1.32
CA THR A 66 12.07 8.80 2.72
C THR A 66 12.76 7.45 2.88
N THR A 67 13.47 7.27 3.98
CA THR A 67 14.16 6.02 4.31
C THR A 67 13.41 5.23 5.37
N HIS A 68 13.65 3.91 5.41
CA HIS A 68 13.13 3.09 6.51
C HIS A 68 13.63 3.54 7.88
N ASP A 69 14.85 4.09 7.95
CA ASP A 69 15.42 4.62 9.19
C ASP A 69 14.62 5.84 9.67
N GLU A 70 14.26 6.77 8.77
CA GLU A 70 13.42 7.92 9.07
C GLU A 70 12.01 7.51 9.47
N LEU A 71 11.37 6.62 8.72
CA LEU A 71 10.05 6.09 9.06
C LEU A 71 10.01 5.40 10.42
N PHE A 72 11.12 4.79 10.80
CA PHE A 72 11.31 4.20 12.11
C PHE A 72 11.45 5.28 13.19
N LEU A 73 12.28 6.30 12.96
CA LEU A 73 12.50 7.41 13.92
C LEU A 73 11.20 8.17 14.21
N VAL A 74 10.37 8.37 13.21
CA VAL A 74 9.11 9.10 13.31
C VAL A 74 8.14 8.43 14.29
N LYS A 75 8.03 7.11 14.29
CA LYS A 75 7.18 6.38 15.25
C LYS A 75 7.75 6.40 16.67
N ILE A 76 8.95 6.93 16.85
CA ILE A 76 9.69 6.95 18.08
C ILE A 76 9.77 8.36 18.70
N ASP A 77 10.04 9.37 17.88
CA ASP A 77 10.24 10.76 18.32
C ASP A 77 9.55 11.72 17.36
N GLU A 78 8.33 12.14 17.74
CA GLU A 78 7.52 13.06 16.94
C GLU A 78 8.20 14.41 16.68
N SER A 79 9.20 14.80 17.47
CA SER A 79 9.92 16.08 17.31
C SER A 79 10.91 16.10 16.14
N LYS A 80 11.26 14.93 15.60
CA LYS A 80 12.22 14.74 14.49
C LYS A 80 11.58 14.29 13.19
N ILE A 81 10.28 14.48 13.07
CA ILE A 81 9.52 14.03 11.91
C ILE A 81 9.81 14.93 10.71
N THR A 82 10.36 14.35 9.62
CA THR A 82 10.41 15.02 8.32
C THR A 82 9.01 15.11 7.70
N GLN A 83 8.81 16.07 6.79
CA GLN A 83 7.53 16.21 6.08
C GLN A 83 7.23 14.94 5.28
N GLU A 84 8.23 14.39 4.59
CA GLU A 84 8.12 13.17 3.78
C GLU A 84 7.69 11.98 4.63
N ALA A 85 8.25 11.83 5.81
CA ALA A 85 7.88 10.75 6.72
C ALA A 85 6.45 10.90 7.27
N LYS A 86 5.96 12.14 7.47
CA LYS A 86 4.55 12.40 7.80
C LYS A 86 3.61 11.98 6.67
N GLU A 87 3.97 12.26 5.42
CA GLU A 87 3.17 11.89 4.26
C GLU A 87 3.06 10.38 4.10
N VAL A 88 4.15 9.64 4.33
CA VAL A 88 4.09 8.18 4.36
C VAL A 88 3.19 7.65 5.48
N GLN A 89 3.23 8.27 6.68
CA GLN A 89 2.30 7.91 7.76
C GLN A 89 0.84 8.21 7.41
N ASN A 90 0.58 9.35 6.77
CA ASN A 90 -0.76 9.70 6.32
C ASN A 90 -1.32 8.68 5.33
N TYR A 91 -0.47 8.21 4.40
CA TYR A 91 -0.83 7.13 3.48
C TYR A 91 -1.19 5.83 4.23
N GLU A 92 -0.38 5.42 5.20
CA GLU A 92 -0.66 4.25 6.04
C GLU A 92 -2.03 4.38 6.75
N LEU A 93 -2.31 5.56 7.30
CA LEU A 93 -3.59 5.85 7.97
C LEU A 93 -4.77 5.85 6.98
N ALA A 94 -4.59 6.46 5.81
CA ALA A 94 -5.60 6.54 4.76
C ALA A 94 -5.97 5.14 4.23
N LEU A 95 -4.97 4.29 3.94
CA LEU A 95 -5.20 2.91 3.48
C LEU A 95 -5.91 2.06 4.54
N LYS A 96 -5.49 2.13 5.81
CA LYS A 96 -6.14 1.41 6.92
C LYS A 96 -7.58 1.87 7.10
N LYS A 97 -7.83 3.19 7.06
CA LYS A 97 -9.19 3.73 7.17
C LYS A 97 -10.07 3.30 6.00
N GLY A 98 -9.56 3.35 4.77
CA GLY A 98 -10.28 2.86 3.59
C GLY A 98 -10.65 1.38 3.72
N PHE A 99 -9.73 0.55 4.20
CA PHE A 99 -9.97 -0.86 4.47
C PHE A 99 -11.10 -1.09 5.49
N ASP A 100 -11.13 -0.33 6.59
CA ASP A 100 -12.18 -0.42 7.60
C ASP A 100 -13.55 -0.01 7.03
N LEU A 101 -13.59 1.05 6.21
CA LEU A 101 -14.81 1.54 5.56
C LEU A 101 -15.38 0.47 4.61
N ILE A 102 -14.55 -0.09 3.73
CA ILE A 102 -15.00 -1.14 2.80
C ILE A 102 -15.50 -2.39 3.53
N LYS A 103 -14.82 -2.80 4.60
CA LYS A 103 -15.28 -3.93 5.41
C LYS A 103 -16.63 -3.70 6.05
N LYS A 104 -16.90 -2.48 6.48
CA LYS A 104 -18.15 -2.08 7.11
C LYS A 104 -19.27 -2.00 6.07
N ASP A 105 -19.06 -1.26 4.99
CA ASP A 105 -20.13 -0.84 4.09
C ASP A 105 -20.30 -1.79 2.90
N LYS A 106 -19.33 -2.68 2.63
CA LYS A 106 -19.32 -3.64 1.52
C LYS A 106 -19.46 -2.97 0.14
N LEU A 107 -19.00 -1.75 0.01
CA LEU A 107 -19.01 -0.90 -1.17
C LEU A 107 -17.73 -0.06 -1.20
N LEU A 108 -17.37 0.44 -2.37
CA LEU A 108 -16.32 1.45 -2.53
C LEU A 108 -16.94 2.72 -3.10
N LEU A 109 -17.20 3.69 -2.21
CA LEU A 109 -17.97 4.91 -2.50
C LEU A 109 -17.08 6.14 -2.64
N ASN A 110 -17.55 7.17 -3.34
CA ASN A 110 -16.89 8.48 -3.41
C ASN A 110 -16.68 9.11 -2.02
N SER A 111 -17.61 8.89 -1.09
CA SER A 111 -17.43 9.31 0.30
C SER A 111 -16.23 8.65 0.99
N HIS A 112 -15.93 7.40 0.64
CA HIS A 112 -14.72 6.71 1.11
C HIS A 112 -13.47 7.29 0.48
N ILE A 113 -13.50 7.56 -0.84
CA ILE A 113 -12.38 8.16 -1.58
C ILE A 113 -12.06 9.55 -1.04
N LEU A 114 -13.09 10.38 -0.79
CA LEU A 114 -12.95 11.69 -0.15
C LEU A 114 -12.31 11.57 1.24
N LYS A 115 -12.73 10.59 2.05
CA LYS A 115 -12.17 10.38 3.39
C LYS A 115 -10.73 9.88 3.35
N ILE A 116 -10.37 9.05 2.38
CA ILE A 116 -9.00 8.60 2.13
C ILE A 116 -8.12 9.80 1.78
N GLN A 117 -8.53 10.62 0.84
CA GLN A 117 -7.79 11.81 0.42
C GLN A 117 -7.66 12.85 1.54
N GLU A 118 -8.72 13.09 2.32
CA GLU A 118 -8.68 13.96 3.50
C GLU A 118 -7.59 13.53 4.50
N LEU A 119 -7.46 12.23 4.76
CA LEU A 119 -6.44 11.70 5.66
C LEU A 119 -5.04 11.77 5.05
N LEU A 120 -4.93 11.57 3.75
CA LEU A 120 -3.68 11.60 3.01
C LEU A 120 -3.08 13.01 3.01
N GLU A 121 -3.89 14.03 2.66
CA GLU A 121 -3.47 15.42 2.47
C GLU A 121 -3.69 16.31 3.69
N ARG A 122 -4.33 15.78 4.74
CA ARG A 122 -4.68 16.55 5.95
C ARG A 122 -5.53 17.79 5.66
N ASN A 123 -6.34 17.73 4.62
CA ASN A 123 -7.31 18.76 4.28
C ASN A 123 -8.63 18.13 3.82
N ASN A 124 -9.72 18.90 3.87
CA ASN A 124 -11.07 18.49 3.48
C ASN A 124 -11.61 19.31 2.29
N ALA A 125 -10.74 19.70 1.37
CA ALA A 125 -11.13 20.53 0.23
C ALA A 125 -12.14 19.84 -0.72
N GLY A 126 -12.18 18.50 -0.71
CA GLY A 126 -13.03 17.71 -1.60
C GLY A 126 -12.52 17.73 -3.04
N PHE A 127 -13.43 17.50 -3.99
CA PHE A 127 -13.09 17.60 -5.41
C PHE A 127 -12.75 19.05 -5.77
N ARG A 128 -11.73 19.23 -6.62
CA ARG A 128 -11.25 20.54 -7.03
C ARG A 128 -12.31 21.33 -7.80
N LYS A 129 -12.35 22.63 -7.54
CA LYS A 129 -13.28 23.58 -8.16
C LYS A 129 -12.58 24.62 -9.01
N GLN A 130 -11.27 24.80 -8.80
CA GLN A 130 -10.48 25.81 -9.52
C GLN A 130 -10.03 25.26 -10.88
N LEU A 131 -10.06 26.11 -11.89
CA LEU A 131 -9.55 25.84 -13.22
C LEU A 131 -8.00 25.93 -13.22
N GLY A 132 -7.37 25.42 -14.29
CA GLY A 132 -5.93 25.57 -14.52
C GLY A 132 -5.07 24.41 -14.06
N THR A 133 -5.68 23.29 -13.64
CA THR A 133 -4.91 22.07 -13.31
C THR A 133 -4.24 21.50 -14.55
N MET A 134 -2.93 21.32 -14.48
CA MET A 134 -2.11 20.72 -15.53
C MET A 134 -1.05 19.80 -14.91
N LEU A 135 -0.93 18.60 -15.43
CA LEU A 135 0.12 17.66 -15.05
C LEU A 135 1.34 17.84 -15.97
N LYS A 136 2.48 18.12 -15.39
CA LYS A 136 3.73 18.39 -16.13
C LYS A 136 4.78 17.34 -15.80
N ASN A 137 5.62 17.04 -16.78
CA ASN A 137 6.84 16.30 -16.51
C ASN A 137 7.74 17.13 -15.58
N PRO A 138 8.11 16.63 -14.39
CA PRO A 138 8.91 17.41 -13.45
C PRO A 138 10.31 17.75 -13.96
N ASN A 139 10.85 16.96 -14.91
CA ASN A 139 12.20 17.17 -15.44
C ASN A 139 12.24 18.11 -16.64
N THR A 140 11.23 18.03 -17.52
CA THR A 140 11.19 18.79 -18.77
C THR A 140 10.24 19.98 -18.75
N GLY A 141 9.32 20.04 -17.79
CA GLY A 141 8.23 21.04 -17.74
C GLY A 141 7.15 20.84 -18.80
N GLU A 142 7.26 19.82 -19.64
CA GLU A 142 6.29 19.50 -20.68
C GLU A 142 4.94 19.08 -20.08
N ILE A 143 3.84 19.62 -20.64
CA ILE A 143 2.49 19.27 -20.21
C ILE A 143 2.18 17.86 -20.70
N ARG A 144 1.92 16.93 -19.77
CA ARG A 144 1.55 15.54 -20.05
C ARG A 144 0.03 15.35 -20.12
N HIS A 145 -0.71 16.07 -19.28
CA HIS A 145 -2.15 15.89 -19.18
C HIS A 145 -2.83 17.16 -18.67
N ILE A 146 -3.95 17.52 -19.29
CA ILE A 146 -4.85 18.56 -18.81
C ILE A 146 -6.17 17.85 -18.50
N PRO A 147 -6.46 17.54 -17.23
CA PRO A 147 -7.68 16.82 -16.84
C PRO A 147 -8.92 17.70 -16.99
N PRO A 148 -10.14 17.16 -16.78
CA PRO A 148 -11.38 17.95 -16.77
C PRO A 148 -11.24 19.18 -15.89
N GLN A 149 -11.59 20.35 -16.39
CA GLN A 149 -11.41 21.61 -15.68
C GLN A 149 -12.65 22.00 -14.87
N HIS A 150 -13.84 21.67 -15.37
CA HIS A 150 -15.09 22.07 -14.74
C HIS A 150 -15.50 21.10 -13.60
N TYR A 151 -15.90 21.67 -12.47
CA TYR A 151 -16.32 20.92 -11.29
C TYR A 151 -17.45 19.93 -11.58
N ASP A 152 -18.44 20.34 -12.39
CA ASP A 152 -19.59 19.50 -12.73
C ASP A 152 -19.18 18.25 -13.53
N ASP A 153 -18.20 18.39 -14.44
CA ASP A 153 -17.63 17.23 -15.16
C ASP A 153 -16.89 16.29 -14.23
N ILE A 154 -16.14 16.84 -13.28
CA ILE A 154 -15.43 16.02 -12.28
C ILE A 154 -16.43 15.23 -11.44
N VAL A 155 -17.48 15.88 -10.93
CA VAL A 155 -18.52 15.22 -10.12
C VAL A 155 -19.21 14.13 -10.92
N ARG A 156 -19.67 14.44 -12.12
CA ARG A 156 -20.35 13.50 -13.04
C ARG A 156 -19.48 12.28 -13.35
N LEU A 157 -18.20 12.48 -13.65
CA LEU A 157 -17.27 11.39 -13.94
C LEU A 157 -16.95 10.55 -12.71
N MET A 158 -16.85 11.15 -11.51
CA MET A 158 -16.65 10.43 -10.28
C MET A 158 -17.90 9.64 -9.84
N GLU A 159 -19.10 10.15 -10.09
CA GLU A 159 -20.35 9.41 -9.89
C GLU A 159 -20.46 8.22 -10.85
N ASN A 160 -20.09 8.42 -12.12
CA ASN A 160 -20.01 7.35 -13.09
C ASN A 160 -18.98 6.28 -12.68
N LEU A 161 -17.80 6.69 -12.21
CA LEU A 161 -16.76 5.78 -11.72
C LEU A 161 -17.24 4.99 -10.50
N GLU A 162 -17.91 5.62 -9.53
CA GLU A 162 -18.47 4.94 -8.36
C GLU A 162 -19.50 3.87 -8.79
N LYS A 163 -20.41 4.22 -9.70
CA LYS A 163 -21.38 3.27 -10.24
C LYS A 163 -20.68 2.08 -10.92
N TYR A 164 -19.67 2.36 -11.75
CA TYR A 164 -18.91 1.35 -12.45
C TYR A 164 -18.15 0.41 -11.49
N ILE A 165 -17.56 0.92 -10.42
CA ILE A 165 -16.89 0.12 -9.39
C ILE A 165 -17.84 -0.87 -8.72
N ASN A 166 -19.07 -0.45 -8.41
CA ASN A 166 -19.99 -1.19 -7.56
C ASN A 166 -21.02 -2.03 -8.32
N ASP A 167 -21.20 -1.80 -9.62
CA ASP A 167 -22.16 -2.53 -10.45
C ASP A 167 -21.43 -3.37 -11.51
N ASP A 168 -21.35 -4.68 -11.29
CA ASP A 168 -20.70 -5.61 -12.22
C ASP A 168 -21.57 -5.96 -13.43
N SER A 169 -22.89 -5.61 -13.41
CA SER A 169 -23.78 -5.84 -14.54
C SER A 169 -23.53 -4.87 -15.71
N LEU A 170 -22.83 -3.75 -15.49
CA LEU A 170 -22.53 -2.77 -16.52
C LEU A 170 -21.56 -3.30 -17.57
N GLN A 171 -20.65 -4.17 -17.20
CA GLN A 171 -19.66 -4.74 -18.11
C GLN A 171 -19.13 -6.08 -17.60
N ASP A 172 -19.15 -7.09 -18.43
CA ASP A 172 -18.60 -8.42 -18.14
C ASP A 172 -17.07 -8.43 -18.38
N LEU A 173 -16.33 -7.87 -17.42
CA LEU A 173 -14.87 -7.89 -17.39
C LEU A 173 -14.38 -8.55 -16.10
N ASP A 174 -13.29 -9.33 -16.21
CA ASP A 174 -12.60 -9.83 -15.01
C ASP A 174 -12.21 -8.67 -14.09
N PRO A 175 -12.41 -8.79 -12.77
CA PRO A 175 -12.12 -7.71 -11.84
C PRO A 175 -10.66 -7.21 -11.87
N LEU A 176 -9.67 -8.03 -12.22
CA LEU A 176 -8.28 -7.55 -12.35
C LEU A 176 -8.10 -6.62 -13.56
N ILE A 177 -8.80 -6.89 -14.66
CA ILE A 177 -8.85 -6.01 -15.81
C ILE A 177 -9.63 -4.73 -15.46
N LYS A 178 -10.79 -4.90 -14.81
CA LYS A 178 -11.63 -3.79 -14.35
C LYS A 178 -10.86 -2.86 -13.41
N MET A 179 -9.99 -3.39 -12.52
CA MET A 179 -9.09 -2.58 -11.70
C MET A 179 -8.16 -1.68 -12.53
N ALA A 180 -7.59 -2.20 -13.62
CA ALA A 180 -6.74 -1.40 -14.50
C ALA A 180 -7.52 -0.26 -15.17
N VAL A 181 -8.77 -0.51 -15.55
CA VAL A 181 -9.68 0.52 -16.11
C VAL A 181 -10.04 1.58 -15.07
N ILE A 182 -10.39 1.16 -13.86
CA ILE A 182 -10.71 2.05 -12.74
C ILE A 182 -9.53 2.98 -12.42
N HIS A 183 -8.33 2.41 -12.37
CA HIS A 183 -7.13 3.18 -12.08
C HIS A 183 -6.85 4.25 -13.15
N TYR A 184 -6.87 3.86 -14.42
CA TYR A 184 -6.74 4.80 -15.53
C TYR A 184 -7.80 5.90 -15.49
N GLN A 185 -9.06 5.55 -15.27
CA GLN A 185 -10.17 6.50 -15.23
C GLN A 185 -9.99 7.52 -14.11
N PHE A 186 -9.64 7.06 -12.90
CA PHE A 186 -9.39 7.93 -11.76
C PHE A 186 -8.22 8.89 -12.01
N GLU A 187 -7.09 8.39 -12.53
CA GLU A 187 -5.92 9.21 -12.86
C GLU A 187 -6.24 10.23 -13.95
N SER A 188 -7.09 9.87 -14.92
CA SER A 188 -7.51 10.76 -16.03
C SER A 188 -8.47 11.85 -15.55
N ILE A 189 -9.39 11.56 -14.62
CA ILE A 189 -10.27 12.55 -14.01
C ILE A 189 -9.46 13.52 -13.14
N HIS A 190 -8.49 13.01 -12.41
CA HIS A 190 -7.62 13.77 -11.50
C HIS A 190 -8.41 14.70 -10.57
N PRO A 191 -9.33 14.17 -9.74
CA PRO A 191 -10.39 14.94 -9.12
C PRO A 191 -9.95 15.87 -7.99
N PHE A 192 -8.75 15.74 -7.46
CA PHE A 192 -8.25 16.48 -6.31
C PHE A 192 -7.19 17.51 -6.68
N TYR A 193 -6.92 18.45 -5.77
CA TYR A 193 -5.83 19.41 -5.92
C TYR A 193 -4.47 18.74 -5.76
N ASP A 194 -4.37 17.76 -4.84
CA ASP A 194 -3.17 16.97 -4.58
C ASP A 194 -3.54 15.56 -4.11
N GLY A 195 -2.57 14.64 -4.15
CA GLY A 195 -2.72 13.27 -3.67
C GLY A 195 -3.48 12.33 -4.62
N ASN A 196 -3.76 12.72 -5.87
CA ASN A 196 -4.50 11.88 -6.81
C ASN A 196 -3.81 10.54 -7.04
N GLY A 197 -2.55 10.52 -7.44
CA GLY A 197 -1.82 9.27 -7.68
C GLY A 197 -1.78 8.35 -6.46
N ARG A 198 -1.52 8.90 -5.26
CA ARG A 198 -1.53 8.14 -4.00
C ARG A 198 -2.93 7.58 -3.69
N THR A 199 -3.98 8.38 -3.90
CA THR A 199 -5.37 7.94 -3.72
C THR A 199 -5.75 6.85 -4.73
N GLY A 200 -5.40 7.00 -6.01
CA GLY A 200 -5.65 6.00 -7.06
C GLY A 200 -4.99 4.65 -6.75
N ARG A 201 -3.76 4.66 -6.22
CA ARG A 201 -3.07 3.42 -5.81
C ARG A 201 -3.72 2.78 -4.58
N ILE A 202 -4.23 3.56 -3.63
CA ILE A 202 -5.05 3.04 -2.53
C ILE A 202 -6.33 2.40 -3.07
N ILE A 203 -7.02 3.04 -4.01
CA ILE A 203 -8.25 2.51 -4.64
C ILE A 203 -7.99 1.13 -5.24
N ASN A 204 -6.86 0.90 -5.92
CA ASN A 204 -6.53 -0.40 -6.51
C ASN A 204 -6.50 -1.51 -5.45
N ILE A 205 -5.79 -1.29 -4.35
CA ILE A 205 -5.66 -2.27 -3.28
C ILE A 205 -7.02 -2.54 -2.63
N LEU A 206 -7.77 -1.48 -2.36
CA LEU A 206 -9.08 -1.56 -1.74
C LEU A 206 -10.12 -2.23 -2.67
N TYR A 207 -10.03 -2.02 -3.96
CA TYR A 207 -10.87 -2.68 -4.95
C TYR A 207 -10.64 -4.21 -4.95
N LEU A 208 -9.39 -4.67 -4.88
CA LEU A 208 -9.07 -6.10 -4.77
C LEU A 208 -9.59 -6.72 -3.46
N VAL A 209 -9.58 -5.95 -2.37
CA VAL A 209 -10.20 -6.37 -1.10
C VAL A 209 -11.73 -6.42 -1.24
N TYR A 210 -12.33 -5.41 -1.84
CA TYR A 210 -13.77 -5.33 -2.07
C TYR A 210 -14.28 -6.51 -2.93
N LYS A 211 -13.55 -6.85 -3.98
CA LYS A 211 -13.88 -7.99 -4.86
C LYS A 211 -13.48 -9.36 -4.30
N GLY A 212 -12.93 -9.42 -3.08
CA GLY A 212 -12.61 -10.68 -2.39
C GLY A 212 -11.35 -11.39 -2.87
N PHE A 213 -10.52 -10.76 -3.70
CA PHE A 213 -9.21 -11.32 -4.09
C PHE A 213 -8.22 -11.30 -2.94
N LEU A 214 -8.38 -10.37 -2.01
CA LEU A 214 -7.55 -10.22 -0.82
C LEU A 214 -8.41 -10.07 0.43
N ASP A 215 -8.08 -10.78 1.50
CA ASP A 215 -8.72 -10.60 2.82
C ASP A 215 -8.22 -9.35 3.56
N MET A 216 -7.07 -8.81 3.15
CA MET A 216 -6.41 -7.66 3.74
C MET A 216 -5.55 -6.91 2.71
N PRO A 217 -5.23 -5.61 2.92
CA PRO A 217 -4.51 -4.78 1.95
C PRO A 217 -3.00 -5.10 1.98
N ILE A 218 -2.61 -6.22 1.39
CA ILE A 218 -1.23 -6.74 1.42
C ILE A 218 -0.56 -6.81 0.05
N LEU A 219 -1.21 -6.36 -1.02
CA LEU A 219 -0.58 -6.22 -2.32
C LEU A 219 0.24 -4.94 -2.36
N TYR A 220 1.50 -5.08 -2.72
CA TYR A 220 2.49 -4.03 -2.75
C TYR A 220 2.76 -3.61 -4.20
N LEU A 221 1.75 -2.99 -4.83
CA LEU A 221 1.77 -2.66 -6.26
C LEU A 221 2.70 -1.48 -6.59
N SER A 222 2.84 -0.52 -5.67
CA SER A 222 3.65 0.68 -5.88
C SER A 222 5.12 0.38 -6.10
N GLY A 223 5.66 -0.69 -5.52
CA GLY A 223 7.05 -1.12 -5.75
C GLY A 223 7.33 -1.56 -7.19
N TYR A 224 6.33 -2.08 -7.90
CA TYR A 224 6.44 -2.36 -9.33
C TYR A 224 6.40 -1.07 -10.16
N ILE A 225 5.51 -0.15 -9.80
CA ILE A 225 5.35 1.14 -10.49
C ILE A 225 6.62 1.99 -10.36
N VAL A 226 7.24 2.08 -9.16
CA VAL A 226 8.51 2.80 -8.95
C VAL A 226 9.58 2.34 -9.92
N LYS A 227 9.74 1.03 -10.08
CA LYS A 227 10.75 0.43 -10.95
C LYS A 227 10.48 0.63 -12.44
N ASN A 228 9.23 0.88 -12.81
CA ASN A 228 8.75 1.00 -14.18
C ASN A 228 8.00 2.33 -14.40
N LYS A 229 8.43 3.41 -13.70
CA LYS A 229 7.71 4.68 -13.61
C LYS A 229 7.50 5.35 -14.96
N GLU A 230 8.52 5.39 -15.81
CA GLU A 230 8.40 5.99 -17.15
C GLU A 230 7.37 5.24 -17.99
N LYS A 231 7.47 3.90 -18.03
CA LYS A 231 6.51 3.06 -18.75
C LYS A 231 5.07 3.25 -18.25
N TYR A 232 4.89 3.43 -16.94
CA TYR A 232 3.58 3.70 -16.35
C TYR A 232 2.91 4.95 -16.95
N TYR A 233 3.64 6.07 -17.00
CA TYR A 233 3.11 7.30 -17.55
C TYR A 233 2.93 7.25 -19.07
N ASP A 234 3.85 6.61 -19.79
CA ASP A 234 3.76 6.45 -21.23
C ASP A 234 2.53 5.63 -21.65
N LEU A 235 2.21 4.57 -20.88
CA LEU A 235 1.02 3.74 -21.14
C LEU A 235 -0.29 4.48 -20.88
N ILE A 236 -0.36 5.30 -19.84
CA ILE A 236 -1.52 6.18 -19.61
C ILE A 236 -1.69 7.13 -20.80
N GLN A 237 -0.61 7.71 -21.31
CA GLN A 237 -0.67 8.60 -22.49
C GLN A 237 -1.07 7.84 -23.78
N LYS A 238 -0.62 6.60 -23.96
CA LYS A 238 -1.05 5.77 -25.10
C LYS A 238 -2.56 5.57 -25.12
N ILE A 239 -3.18 5.35 -23.98
CA ILE A 239 -4.65 5.26 -23.90
C ILE A 239 -5.28 6.58 -24.29
N HIS A 240 -4.78 7.72 -23.77
CA HIS A 240 -5.31 9.06 -24.10
C HIS A 240 -5.31 9.33 -25.60
N TYR A 241 -4.23 9.02 -26.30
CA TYR A 241 -4.06 9.38 -27.71
C TYR A 241 -4.55 8.32 -28.71
N TYR A 242 -4.41 7.04 -28.35
CA TYR A 242 -4.60 5.92 -29.28
C TYR A 242 -5.68 4.94 -28.85
N ASN A 243 -6.26 5.12 -27.64
CA ASN A 243 -7.19 4.15 -27.02
C ASN A 243 -6.59 2.74 -26.93
N ASP A 244 -5.27 2.66 -26.71
CA ASP A 244 -4.51 1.41 -26.62
C ASP A 244 -4.52 0.89 -25.18
N TRP A 245 -5.43 -0.05 -24.93
CA TRP A 245 -5.63 -0.65 -23.60
C TRP A 245 -4.77 -1.87 -23.34
N GLU A 246 -4.32 -2.57 -24.42
CA GLU A 246 -3.68 -3.87 -24.26
C GLU A 246 -2.41 -3.80 -23.43
N GLU A 247 -1.47 -2.93 -23.80
CA GLU A 247 -0.20 -2.80 -23.08
C GLU A 247 -0.39 -2.31 -21.63
N TRP A 248 -1.39 -1.46 -21.38
CA TRP A 248 -1.73 -0.98 -20.04
C TRP A 248 -2.27 -2.10 -19.15
N ILE A 249 -3.22 -2.87 -19.63
CA ILE A 249 -3.80 -3.99 -18.89
C ILE A 249 -2.72 -5.02 -18.58
N ILE A 250 -1.86 -5.34 -19.55
CA ILE A 250 -0.73 -6.25 -19.36
C ILE A 250 0.23 -5.71 -18.29
N TYR A 251 0.56 -4.43 -18.33
CA TYR A 251 1.41 -3.77 -17.34
C TYR A 251 0.85 -3.93 -15.91
N MET A 252 -0.44 -3.69 -15.73
CA MET A 252 -1.09 -3.81 -14.43
C MET A 252 -1.14 -5.27 -13.96
N LEU A 253 -1.42 -6.22 -14.85
CA LEU A 253 -1.42 -7.65 -14.54
C LEU A 253 0.00 -8.16 -14.21
N ASP A 254 1.03 -7.72 -14.92
CA ASP A 254 2.43 -8.03 -14.62
C ASP A 254 2.83 -7.48 -13.25
N GLY A 255 2.37 -6.27 -12.91
CA GLY A 255 2.55 -5.67 -11.58
C GLY A 255 1.93 -6.52 -10.49
N ILE A 256 0.69 -6.95 -10.64
CA ILE A 256 0.00 -7.84 -9.69
C ILE A 256 0.77 -9.16 -9.53
N GLU A 257 1.14 -9.81 -10.63
CA GLU A 257 1.85 -11.09 -10.59
C GLU A 257 3.20 -10.97 -9.89
N GLN A 258 4.01 -9.99 -10.27
CA GLN A 258 5.37 -9.81 -9.76
C GLN A 258 5.36 -9.45 -8.27
N THR A 259 4.53 -8.50 -7.88
CA THR A 259 4.43 -8.06 -6.48
C THR A 259 3.84 -9.15 -5.59
N SER A 260 2.89 -9.95 -6.09
CA SER A 260 2.37 -11.11 -5.35
C SER A 260 3.45 -12.14 -5.08
N LYS A 261 4.28 -12.49 -6.08
CA LYS A 261 5.42 -13.41 -5.91
C LYS A 261 6.41 -12.91 -4.88
N ASN A 262 6.78 -11.64 -4.95
CA ASN A 262 7.73 -11.03 -4.04
C ASN A 262 7.19 -11.00 -2.60
N THR A 263 5.92 -10.66 -2.44
CA THR A 263 5.25 -10.64 -1.13
C THR A 263 5.18 -12.04 -0.51
N ILE A 264 4.91 -13.08 -1.31
CA ILE A 264 4.95 -14.48 -0.85
C ILE A 264 6.35 -14.83 -0.29
N VAL A 265 7.41 -14.44 -1.00
CA VAL A 265 8.78 -14.65 -0.52
C VAL A 265 9.04 -13.92 0.79
N ALA A 266 8.59 -12.67 0.91
CA ALA A 266 8.71 -11.90 2.15
C ALA A 266 7.98 -12.56 3.33
N ILE A 267 6.75 -13.04 3.11
CA ILE A 267 5.97 -13.78 4.12
C ILE A 267 6.72 -15.04 4.57
N LYS A 268 7.27 -15.82 3.63
CA LYS A 268 8.08 -17.00 3.95
C LYS A 268 9.30 -16.64 4.79
N ASN A 269 10.00 -15.56 4.45
CA ASN A 269 11.18 -15.09 5.18
C ASN A 269 10.83 -14.64 6.61
N ILE A 270 9.74 -13.87 6.77
CA ILE A 270 9.24 -13.45 8.10
C ILE A 270 8.89 -14.68 8.95
N LYS A 271 8.17 -15.65 8.39
CA LYS A 271 7.80 -16.89 9.08
C LYS A 271 9.02 -17.68 9.52
N ASN A 272 10.00 -17.84 8.65
CA ASN A 272 11.25 -18.56 8.97
C ASN A 272 12.03 -17.84 10.08
N LEU A 273 12.08 -16.49 10.03
CA LEU A 273 12.73 -15.70 11.06
C LEU A 273 12.01 -15.83 12.41
N MET A 274 10.66 -15.79 12.42
CA MET A 274 9.87 -16.05 13.64
C MET A 274 10.18 -17.44 14.23
N LYS A 275 10.23 -18.47 13.38
CA LYS A 275 10.56 -19.84 13.81
C LYS A 275 11.98 -19.93 14.40
N LYS A 276 12.96 -19.31 13.73
CA LYS A 276 14.35 -19.25 14.21
C LYS A 276 14.43 -18.55 15.58
N THR A 277 13.80 -17.38 15.71
CA THR A 277 13.76 -16.61 16.96
C THR A 277 13.10 -17.42 18.09
N SER A 278 11.99 -18.09 17.79
CA SER A 278 11.31 -18.97 18.74
C SER A 278 12.22 -20.08 19.25
N LYS A 279 12.94 -20.76 18.34
CA LYS A 279 13.86 -21.83 18.70
C LYS A 279 15.00 -21.31 19.57
N THR A 280 15.64 -20.21 19.19
CA THR A 280 16.72 -19.58 19.96
C THR A 280 16.29 -19.24 21.39
N LEU A 281 15.09 -18.66 21.57
CA LEU A 281 14.58 -18.33 22.91
C LEU A 281 14.23 -19.58 23.72
N GLN A 282 13.67 -20.63 23.10
CA GLN A 282 13.38 -21.91 23.77
C GLN A 282 14.64 -22.61 24.26
N GLU A 283 15.71 -22.60 23.44
CA GLU A 283 17.01 -23.23 23.80
C GLU A 283 17.74 -22.47 24.92
N TYR A 284 17.54 -21.13 24.98
CA TYR A 284 18.16 -20.30 26.02
C TYR A 284 17.44 -20.44 27.38
N ASP A 285 16.12 -20.23 27.41
CA ASP A 285 15.29 -20.40 28.61
C ASP A 285 13.81 -20.59 28.19
N ALA A 286 13.30 -21.79 28.36
CA ALA A 286 11.92 -22.12 28.02
C ALA A 286 10.86 -21.26 28.72
N LYS A 287 11.20 -20.61 29.87
CA LYS A 287 10.28 -19.70 30.59
C LYS A 287 10.11 -18.36 29.92
N ILE A 288 11.05 -17.94 29.04
CA ILE A 288 10.99 -16.70 28.30
C ILE A 288 10.23 -16.91 26.99
N TYR A 289 10.22 -18.13 26.48
CA TYR A 289 9.46 -18.48 25.30
C TYR A 289 7.96 -18.37 25.57
N ASN A 290 7.33 -17.44 24.85
CA ASN A 290 5.89 -17.26 24.80
C ASN A 290 5.51 -16.85 23.38
N LYS A 291 4.47 -17.48 22.82
CA LYS A 291 3.97 -17.17 21.48
C LYS A 291 3.61 -15.69 21.32
N ASP A 292 2.93 -15.10 22.30
CA ASP A 292 2.55 -13.69 22.29
C ASP A 292 3.79 -12.78 22.32
N PHE A 293 4.86 -13.20 23.01
CA PHE A 293 6.13 -12.45 23.00
C PHE A 293 6.77 -12.45 21.62
N ILE A 294 6.83 -13.61 20.95
CA ILE A 294 7.33 -13.68 19.57
C ILE A 294 6.49 -12.78 18.66
N GLU A 295 5.17 -12.87 18.72
CA GLU A 295 4.28 -12.00 17.92
C GLU A 295 4.52 -10.51 18.20
N ALA A 296 4.72 -10.13 19.47
CA ALA A 296 5.03 -8.76 19.85
C ALA A 296 6.36 -8.25 19.25
N LEU A 297 7.39 -9.12 19.18
CA LEU A 297 8.70 -8.79 18.58
C LEU A 297 8.63 -8.62 17.06
N PHE A 298 7.59 -9.14 16.40
CA PHE A 298 7.41 -9.10 14.95
C PHE A 298 6.29 -8.18 14.49
N THR A 299 5.44 -7.66 15.41
CA THR A 299 4.34 -6.74 15.05
C THR A 299 4.86 -5.45 14.43
N TYR A 300 6.01 -4.98 14.90
CA TYR A 300 6.78 -3.88 14.32
C TYR A 300 8.27 -4.25 14.32
N PRO A 301 9.09 -3.66 13.45
CA PRO A 301 10.53 -3.91 13.45
C PRO A 301 11.25 -3.37 14.70
N TYR A 302 10.50 -2.76 15.61
CA TYR A 302 10.99 -2.22 16.86
C TYR A 302 9.96 -2.39 17.98
N THR A 303 10.41 -2.40 19.22
CA THR A 303 9.54 -2.45 20.39
C THR A 303 10.14 -1.63 21.54
N LYS A 304 9.36 -1.41 22.59
CA LYS A 304 9.80 -0.82 23.86
C LYS A 304 9.18 -1.55 25.03
N ILE A 305 9.76 -1.35 26.23
CA ILE A 305 9.31 -2.01 27.46
C ILE A 305 7.80 -1.90 27.63
N ASP A 306 7.23 -0.70 27.48
CA ASP A 306 5.79 -0.45 27.67
C ASP A 306 4.89 -1.22 26.69
N PHE A 307 5.37 -1.46 25.46
CA PHE A 307 4.62 -2.27 24.48
C PHE A 307 4.56 -3.74 24.92
N ILE A 308 5.69 -4.29 25.37
CA ILE A 308 5.77 -5.68 25.85
C ILE A 308 4.96 -5.84 27.15
N THR A 309 5.08 -4.90 28.08
CA THR A 309 4.30 -4.88 29.32
C THR A 309 2.79 -4.94 29.04
N LYS A 310 2.29 -4.09 28.15
CA LYS A 310 0.88 -4.07 27.78
C LYS A 310 0.44 -5.32 27.03
N LYS A 311 1.24 -5.78 26.07
CA LYS A 311 0.89 -6.90 25.20
C LYS A 311 0.86 -8.24 25.95
N LEU A 312 1.79 -8.44 26.89
CA LEU A 312 1.92 -9.70 27.65
C LEU A 312 1.28 -9.63 29.05
N ASN A 313 0.79 -8.47 29.46
CA ASN A 313 0.28 -8.23 30.81
C ASN A 313 1.27 -8.65 31.91
N ILE A 314 2.55 -8.25 31.77
CA ILE A 314 3.65 -8.55 32.69
C ILE A 314 4.22 -7.27 33.29
N THR A 315 5.01 -7.42 34.38
CA THR A 315 5.65 -6.28 35.03
C THR A 315 6.72 -5.64 34.14
N ARG A 316 6.98 -4.35 34.35
CA ARG A 316 8.04 -3.60 33.67
C ARG A 316 9.42 -4.24 33.83
N GLN A 317 9.71 -4.81 35.01
CA GLN A 317 10.96 -5.50 35.32
C GLN A 317 11.09 -6.78 34.45
N THR A 318 10.03 -7.58 34.36
CA THR A 318 10.00 -8.80 33.53
C THR A 318 10.18 -8.45 32.06
N ALA A 319 9.46 -7.47 31.54
CA ALA A 319 9.60 -7.01 30.16
C ALA A 319 11.01 -6.51 29.85
N SER A 320 11.61 -5.73 30.76
CA SER A 320 13.00 -5.26 30.62
C SER A 320 14.00 -6.42 30.56
N ARG A 321 13.84 -7.43 31.44
CA ARG A 321 14.66 -8.64 31.43
C ARG A 321 14.55 -9.39 30.10
N TYR A 322 13.35 -9.60 29.60
CA TYR A 322 13.13 -10.30 28.32
C TYR A 322 13.80 -9.60 27.14
N LEU A 323 13.68 -8.26 27.09
CA LEU A 323 14.29 -7.47 26.00
C LEU A 323 15.82 -7.46 26.09
N LYS A 324 16.41 -7.43 27.31
CA LYS A 324 17.86 -7.54 27.49
C LYS A 324 18.39 -8.90 27.01
N ILE A 325 17.71 -9.99 27.34
CA ILE A 325 18.08 -11.33 26.85
C ILE A 325 18.01 -11.39 25.32
N CYS A 326 16.98 -10.81 24.70
CA CYS A 326 16.92 -10.71 23.25
C CYS A 326 18.08 -9.89 22.66
N GLU A 327 18.59 -8.89 23.38
CA GLU A 327 19.76 -8.11 22.98
C GLU A 327 21.06 -8.95 23.11
N GLU A 328 21.25 -9.65 24.21
CA GLU A 328 22.38 -10.59 24.42
C GLU A 328 22.43 -11.67 23.34
N LEU A 329 21.28 -12.21 22.95
CA LEU A 329 21.12 -13.19 21.86
C LEU A 329 21.21 -12.56 20.44
N LYS A 330 21.46 -11.26 20.33
CA LYS A 330 21.55 -10.52 19.07
C LYS A 330 20.29 -10.62 18.21
N ILE A 331 19.14 -10.90 18.81
CA ILE A 331 17.81 -10.82 18.16
C ILE A 331 17.41 -9.36 18.04
N LEU A 332 17.64 -8.57 19.07
CA LEU A 332 17.35 -7.15 19.14
C LEU A 332 18.63 -6.33 19.30
N ARG A 333 18.56 -5.06 18.93
CA ARG A 333 19.57 -4.04 19.23
C ARG A 333 18.90 -2.90 19.98
N CYS A 334 19.43 -2.54 21.16
CA CYS A 334 18.96 -1.38 21.88
C CYS A 334 19.46 -0.09 21.23
N VAL A 335 18.54 0.84 20.99
CA VAL A 335 18.81 2.18 20.48
C VAL A 335 18.21 3.18 21.47
N LYS A 336 19.02 4.01 22.07
CA LYS A 336 18.55 5.06 23.00
C LYS A 336 18.20 6.31 22.22
N LEU A 337 16.94 6.75 22.34
CA LEU A 337 16.44 7.98 21.75
C LEU A 337 15.83 8.85 22.85
N GLY A 338 16.48 9.96 23.13
CA GLY A 338 16.14 10.79 24.27
C GLY A 338 16.24 9.98 25.60
N ARG A 339 15.13 9.91 26.32
CA ARG A 339 15.03 9.17 27.60
C ARG A 339 14.49 7.73 27.45
N ILE A 340 14.19 7.29 26.23
CA ILE A 340 13.51 6.00 25.97
C ILE A 340 14.47 5.06 25.25
N ASN A 341 14.49 3.79 25.69
CA ASN A 341 15.18 2.70 25.01
C ASN A 341 14.21 1.98 24.06
N TYR A 342 14.61 1.89 22.80
CA TYR A 342 13.94 1.13 21.77
C TYR A 342 14.76 -0.09 21.40
N TYR A 343 14.09 -1.18 21.12
CA TYR A 343 14.70 -2.46 20.78
C TYR A 343 14.32 -2.81 19.35
N VAL A 344 15.30 -2.76 18.44
CA VAL A 344 15.14 -3.00 17.01
C VAL A 344 15.37 -4.46 16.70
N ASN A 345 14.41 -5.13 16.06
CA ASN A 345 14.57 -6.47 15.51
C ASN A 345 15.46 -6.40 14.27
N ILE A 346 16.74 -6.77 14.43
CA ILE A 346 17.80 -6.51 13.44
C ILE A 346 17.49 -7.20 12.11
N GLU A 347 17.13 -8.47 12.16
CA GLU A 347 16.92 -9.27 10.96
C GLU A 347 15.58 -8.89 10.26
N LEU A 348 14.53 -8.63 11.04
CA LEU A 348 13.26 -8.16 10.50
C LEU A 348 13.43 -6.80 9.81
N PHE A 349 14.19 -5.89 10.42
CA PHE A 349 14.50 -4.60 9.84
C PHE A 349 15.29 -4.71 8.54
N LYS A 350 16.26 -5.64 8.47
CA LYS A 350 17.00 -5.93 7.24
C LYS A 350 16.11 -6.47 6.13
N LEU A 351 15.12 -7.29 6.46
CA LEU A 351 14.14 -7.79 5.48
C LEU A 351 13.36 -6.64 4.85
N PHE A 352 12.95 -5.65 5.65
CA PHE A 352 12.26 -4.47 5.13
C PHE A 352 13.18 -3.54 4.33
N LYS A 353 14.42 -3.31 4.81
CA LYS A 353 15.40 -2.42 4.15
C LYS A 353 15.88 -2.94 2.80
N LYS A 354 15.95 -4.26 2.61
CA LYS A 354 16.31 -4.87 1.30
C LYS A 354 15.21 -4.73 0.26
N GLY A 355 14.06 -4.20 0.66
CA GLY A 355 12.84 -4.22 -0.13
C GLY A 355 12.20 -5.61 -0.12
N ILE A 356 10.89 -5.65 -0.19
CA ILE A 356 10.13 -6.89 -0.35
C ILE A 356 10.21 -7.36 -1.83
N CYS A 357 11.00 -6.64 -2.63
CA CYS A 357 11.19 -6.87 -4.06
C CYS A 357 12.56 -7.43 -4.36
#